data_dcf91b292755e6cc1f8dc0f1a6dcf5ac
#
_entry.id   dcf91b292755e6cc1f8dc0f1a6dcf5ac
#
_cell.length_a   1.000
_cell.length_b   1.000
_cell.length_c   1.000
_cell.angle_alpha   90.00
_cell.angle_beta   90.00
_cell.angle_gamma   90.00
#
_symmetry.space_group_name_H-M   'P 1'
#
loop_
_entity.id
_entity.type
_entity.pdbx_description
1 polymer ?
#
loop_
_entity_poly.entity_id
_entity_poly.type
_entity_poly.pdbx_seq_one_letter_code
_entity_poly.pdbx_strand_id
1 'polypeptide(L)'
;IPKNIIHNITQLTENGLKQSELASKGEDWHSVVGLLDESEHLIGREMSVNSHLNAVMFSESFNEEYEKTLPVISNYYSEIGANKSLYNAFKRLIKSSLNEQQQHIVKDSIKGFELSGVGLEGDDSDRFKAIQEQLSVLSNQFSKNVLQATNSWKKTVAIDDLKGYGEAELSKVKVGV
;
A
#
# COMPACT_ATOMS: atom_id res chain seq x y z
N ILE A 1 -9.00 -12.13 17.52
CA ILE A 1 -8.82 -10.92 16.69
C ILE A 1 -7.73 -10.08 17.34
N PRO A 2 -6.72 -9.61 16.60
CA PRO A 2 -5.66 -8.76 17.14
C PRO A 2 -6.24 -7.53 17.82
N LYS A 3 -5.64 -7.14 18.94
CA LYS A 3 -5.97 -5.91 19.66
C LYS A 3 -4.86 -4.88 19.43
N ASN A 4 -5.21 -3.60 19.42
CA ASN A 4 -4.24 -2.50 19.29
C ASN A 4 -3.51 -2.42 17.93
N ILE A 5 -4.17 -2.78 16.83
CA ILE A 5 -3.55 -2.79 15.50
C ILE A 5 -2.99 -1.42 15.16
N ILE A 6 -3.78 -0.38 15.37
CA ILE A 6 -3.35 1.00 15.09
C ILE A 6 -2.11 1.39 15.88
N HIS A 7 -2.03 1.00 17.16
CA HIS A 7 -0.86 1.26 18.01
C HIS A 7 0.39 0.56 17.48
N ASN A 8 0.27 -0.73 17.14
CA ASN A 8 1.39 -1.51 16.59
C ASN A 8 1.90 -0.91 15.28
N ILE A 9 1.01 -0.59 14.35
CA ILE A 9 1.37 0.01 13.06
C ILE A 9 2.02 1.38 13.26
N THR A 10 1.49 2.22 14.14
CA THR A 10 2.08 3.52 14.45
C THR A 10 3.52 3.36 14.98
N GLN A 11 3.75 2.45 15.91
CA GLN A 11 5.10 2.20 16.43
C GLN A 11 6.07 1.68 15.36
N LEU A 12 5.60 0.77 14.50
CA LEU A 12 6.43 0.22 13.42
C LEU A 12 6.78 1.28 12.38
N THR A 13 5.84 2.13 11.99
CA THR A 13 6.09 3.22 11.03
C THR A 13 7.00 4.31 11.62
N GLU A 14 6.80 4.70 12.88
CA GLU A 14 7.71 5.62 13.57
C GLU A 14 9.14 5.07 13.66
N ASN A 15 9.28 3.76 13.94
CA ASN A 15 10.60 3.13 13.92
C ASN A 15 11.18 3.09 12.51
N GLY A 16 10.37 2.77 11.51
CA GLY A 16 10.77 2.76 10.10
C GLY A 16 11.29 4.14 9.64
N LEU A 17 10.65 5.24 10.05
CA LEU A 17 11.14 6.59 9.78
C LEU A 17 12.49 6.85 10.43
N LYS A 18 12.70 6.43 11.68
CA LYS A 18 14.02 6.53 12.34
C LYS A 18 15.10 5.71 11.62
N GLN A 19 14.76 4.49 11.18
CA GLN A 19 15.69 3.67 10.38
C GLN A 19 16.00 4.32 9.04
N SER A 20 15.04 4.98 8.40
CA SER A 20 15.28 5.72 7.15
C SER A 20 16.23 6.90 7.33
N GLU A 21 16.17 7.59 8.47
CA GLU A 21 17.12 8.65 8.80
C GLU A 21 18.54 8.09 8.98
N LEU A 22 18.69 6.93 9.63
CA LEU A 22 19.98 6.24 9.74
C LEU A 22 20.48 5.77 8.37
N ALA A 23 19.62 5.14 7.59
CA ALA A 23 19.92 4.66 6.24
C ALA A 23 20.36 5.81 5.31
N SER A 24 19.80 7.01 5.48
CA SER A 24 20.19 8.20 4.69
C SER A 24 21.67 8.60 4.86
N LYS A 25 22.28 8.20 5.95
CA LYS A 25 23.70 8.43 6.30
C LYS A 25 24.59 7.23 5.96
N GLY A 26 24.00 6.11 5.55
CA GLY A 26 24.69 4.88 5.22
C GLY A 26 25.56 5.01 3.96
N GLU A 27 26.59 4.17 3.87
CA GLU A 27 27.56 4.16 2.77
C GLU A 27 27.62 2.81 2.05
N ASP A 28 27.10 1.74 2.65
CA ASP A 28 27.11 0.39 2.11
C ASP A 28 25.70 -0.20 2.04
N TRP A 29 25.62 -1.40 1.42
CA TRP A 29 24.36 -2.12 1.23
C TRP A 29 23.60 -2.35 2.55
N HIS A 30 24.28 -2.80 3.57
CA HIS A 30 23.66 -3.16 4.83
C HIS A 30 23.12 -1.92 5.58
N SER A 31 23.92 -0.87 5.62
CA SER A 31 23.56 0.38 6.31
C SER A 31 22.51 1.21 5.57
N VAL A 32 22.31 1.00 4.27
CA VAL A 32 21.25 1.68 3.49
C VAL A 32 20.04 0.76 3.29
N VAL A 33 20.21 -0.34 2.59
CA VAL A 33 19.09 -1.22 2.21
C VAL A 33 18.67 -2.14 3.35
N GLY A 34 19.64 -2.70 4.11
CA GLY A 34 19.33 -3.65 5.18
C GLY A 34 18.45 -3.06 6.28
N LEU A 35 18.71 -1.82 6.70
CA LEU A 35 17.87 -1.14 7.72
C LEU A 35 16.45 -0.88 7.24
N LEU A 36 16.29 -0.53 5.96
CA LEU A 36 14.97 -0.32 5.37
C LEU A 36 14.21 -1.64 5.20
N ASP A 37 14.87 -2.66 4.67
CA ASP A 37 14.28 -3.98 4.42
C ASP A 37 13.73 -4.61 5.71
N GLU A 38 14.45 -4.51 6.82
CA GLU A 38 13.98 -4.99 8.12
C GLU A 38 12.71 -4.25 8.58
N SER A 39 12.68 -2.94 8.44
CA SER A 39 11.52 -2.13 8.81
C SER A 39 10.31 -2.44 7.92
N GLU A 40 10.50 -2.51 6.60
CA GLU A 40 9.47 -2.85 5.63
C GLU A 40 8.92 -4.26 5.85
N HIS A 41 9.80 -5.22 6.18
CA HIS A 41 9.39 -6.58 6.52
C HIS A 41 8.44 -6.61 7.73
N LEU A 42 8.76 -5.89 8.79
CA LEU A 42 7.93 -5.85 10.00
C LEU A 42 6.57 -5.18 9.74
N ILE A 43 6.55 -4.04 9.06
CA ILE A 43 5.33 -3.32 8.68
C ILE A 43 4.48 -4.20 7.76
N GLY A 44 5.08 -4.76 6.70
CA GLY A 44 4.40 -5.59 5.72
C GLY A 44 3.79 -6.84 6.34
N ARG A 45 4.49 -7.49 7.26
CA ARG A 45 3.98 -8.66 7.99
C ARG A 45 2.75 -8.31 8.83
N GLU A 46 2.81 -7.23 9.60
CA GLU A 46 1.68 -6.78 10.43
C GLU A 46 0.48 -6.42 9.56
N MET A 47 0.68 -5.65 8.50
CA MET A 47 -0.39 -5.27 7.58
C MET A 47 -0.98 -6.46 6.83
N SER A 48 -0.16 -7.41 6.37
CA SER A 48 -0.63 -8.61 5.66
C SER A 48 -1.56 -9.46 6.52
N VAL A 49 -1.19 -9.70 7.78
CA VAL A 49 -2.03 -10.47 8.72
C VAL A 49 -3.35 -9.74 8.96
N ASN A 50 -3.31 -8.45 9.24
CA ASN A 50 -4.52 -7.69 9.56
C ASN A 50 -5.44 -7.54 8.35
N SER A 51 -4.91 -7.30 7.15
CA SER A 51 -5.71 -7.21 5.94
C SER A 51 -6.37 -8.55 5.59
N HIS A 52 -5.65 -9.66 5.76
CA HIS A 52 -6.19 -10.99 5.55
C HIS A 52 -7.33 -11.29 6.54
N LEU A 53 -7.11 -11.04 7.83
CA LEU A 53 -8.14 -11.24 8.85
C LEU A 53 -9.37 -10.36 8.60
N ASN A 54 -9.19 -9.12 8.18
CA ASN A 54 -10.31 -8.23 7.82
C ASN A 54 -11.13 -8.80 6.65
N ALA A 55 -10.47 -9.43 5.70
CA ALA A 55 -11.13 -10.01 4.53
C ALA A 55 -11.91 -11.31 4.85
N VAL A 56 -11.37 -12.19 5.73
CA VAL A 56 -11.94 -13.54 5.96
C VAL A 56 -12.72 -13.67 7.26
N MET A 57 -12.50 -12.79 8.24
CA MET A 57 -13.16 -12.79 9.55
C MET A 57 -13.77 -11.42 9.85
N PHE A 58 -14.42 -10.83 8.86
CA PHE A 58 -14.98 -9.49 8.94
C PHE A 58 -15.85 -9.29 10.18
N SER A 59 -15.57 -8.23 10.91
CA SER A 59 -16.47 -7.62 11.88
C SER A 59 -16.35 -6.10 11.80
N GLU A 60 -17.44 -5.39 12.01
CA GLU A 60 -17.48 -3.94 11.88
C GLU A 60 -16.42 -3.27 12.78
N SER A 61 -16.33 -3.66 14.04
CA SER A 61 -15.36 -3.14 15.00
C SER A 61 -13.89 -3.41 14.60
N PHE A 62 -13.60 -4.54 13.96
CA PHE A 62 -12.25 -4.83 13.48
C PHE A 62 -11.92 -4.04 12.22
N ASN A 63 -12.90 -3.91 11.30
CA ASN A 63 -12.75 -3.11 10.10
C ASN A 63 -12.48 -1.63 10.43
N GLU A 64 -13.20 -1.05 11.39
CA GLU A 64 -12.97 0.32 11.87
C GLU A 64 -11.53 0.52 12.38
N GLU A 65 -11.00 -0.43 13.14
CA GLU A 65 -9.61 -0.37 13.61
C GLU A 65 -8.60 -0.55 12.47
N TYR A 66 -8.88 -1.44 11.54
CA TYR A 66 -8.04 -1.64 10.35
C TYR A 66 -8.01 -0.39 9.46
N GLU A 67 -9.16 0.23 9.19
CA GLU A 67 -9.24 1.45 8.38
C GLU A 67 -8.43 2.61 8.95
N LYS A 68 -8.33 2.72 10.28
CA LYS A 68 -7.47 3.73 10.92
C LYS A 68 -5.98 3.54 10.62
N THR A 69 -5.54 2.35 10.27
CA THR A 69 -4.13 2.07 9.92
C THR A 69 -3.77 2.58 8.54
N LEU A 70 -4.73 2.65 7.61
CA LEU A 70 -4.47 2.99 6.21
C LEU A 70 -3.83 4.38 6.01
N PRO A 71 -4.35 5.47 6.66
CA PRO A 71 -3.69 6.77 6.57
C PRO A 71 -2.29 6.79 7.21
N VAL A 72 -2.05 6.02 8.28
CA VAL A 72 -0.72 5.93 8.92
C VAL A 72 0.29 5.32 7.95
N ILE A 73 -0.07 4.23 7.29
CA ILE A 73 0.76 3.57 6.27
C ILE A 73 0.97 4.49 5.07
N SER A 74 -0.08 5.15 4.59
CA SER A 74 0.01 6.09 3.46
C SER A 74 0.97 7.25 3.77
N ASN A 75 0.89 7.82 4.95
CA ASN A 75 1.80 8.88 5.39
C ASN A 75 3.25 8.39 5.48
N TYR A 76 3.47 7.21 6.06
CA TYR A 76 4.78 6.61 6.14
C TYR A 76 5.45 6.48 4.77
N TYR A 77 4.77 5.87 3.79
CA TYR A 77 5.33 5.73 2.44
C TYR A 77 5.50 7.07 1.72
N SER A 78 4.63 8.05 1.98
CA SER A 78 4.77 9.39 1.45
C SER A 78 6.02 10.10 1.99
N GLU A 79 6.28 9.97 3.29
CA GLU A 79 7.49 10.54 3.92
C GLU A 79 8.77 9.85 3.42
N ILE A 80 8.77 8.53 3.32
CA ILE A 80 9.90 7.78 2.73
C ILE A 80 10.13 8.22 1.29
N GLY A 81 9.09 8.28 0.46
CA GLY A 81 9.20 8.67 -0.96
C GLY A 81 9.67 10.11 -1.18
N ALA A 82 9.37 11.02 -0.25
CA ALA A 82 9.80 12.41 -0.28
C ALA A 82 11.19 12.65 0.34
N ASN A 83 11.82 11.61 0.92
CA ASN A 83 13.08 11.77 1.64
C ASN A 83 14.28 11.94 0.69
N LYS A 84 14.64 13.21 0.42
CA LYS A 84 15.75 13.59 -0.46
C LYS A 84 17.11 13.07 0.04
N SER A 85 17.31 12.97 1.36
CA SER A 85 18.56 12.47 1.95
C SER A 85 18.71 10.96 1.70
N LEU A 86 17.63 10.21 1.84
CA LEU A 86 17.60 8.79 1.54
C LEU A 86 17.80 8.53 0.04
N TYR A 87 17.12 9.26 -0.84
CA TYR A 87 17.34 9.21 -2.28
C TYR A 87 18.82 9.42 -2.65
N ASN A 88 19.47 10.41 -2.03
CA ASN A 88 20.90 10.65 -2.24
C ASN A 88 21.79 9.50 -1.72
N ALA A 89 21.38 8.80 -0.65
CA ALA A 89 22.09 7.61 -0.19
C ALA A 89 22.04 6.49 -1.24
N PHE A 90 20.87 6.23 -1.83
CA PHE A 90 20.75 5.28 -2.95
C PHE A 90 21.58 5.69 -4.17
N LYS A 91 21.65 6.99 -4.49
CA LYS A 91 22.51 7.51 -5.57
C LYS A 91 24.01 7.40 -5.29
N ARG A 92 24.42 7.37 -4.03
CA ARG A 92 25.81 7.02 -3.65
C ARG A 92 26.03 5.52 -3.78
N LEU A 93 25.08 4.73 -3.24
CA LEU A 93 25.19 3.28 -3.17
C LEU A 93 25.30 2.63 -4.55
N ILE A 94 24.62 3.14 -5.59
CA ILE A 94 24.69 2.58 -6.95
C ILE A 94 26.11 2.67 -7.56
N LYS A 95 26.97 3.54 -7.01
CA LYS A 95 28.35 3.72 -7.45
C LYS A 95 29.35 2.81 -6.70
N SER A 96 28.89 2.07 -5.70
CA SER A 96 29.69 1.14 -4.92
C SER A 96 29.78 -0.24 -5.59
N SER A 97 30.57 -1.13 -5.02
CA SER A 97 30.71 -2.52 -5.49
C SER A 97 29.48 -3.32 -5.08
N LEU A 98 28.48 -3.39 -5.96
CA LEU A 98 27.25 -4.16 -5.81
C LEU A 98 27.23 -5.33 -6.77
N ASN A 99 26.63 -6.47 -6.37
CA ASN A 99 26.32 -7.53 -7.31
C ASN A 99 25.14 -7.13 -8.21
N GLU A 100 24.85 -7.92 -9.24
CA GLU A 100 23.83 -7.61 -10.24
C GLU A 100 22.43 -7.43 -9.63
N GLN A 101 22.03 -8.28 -8.70
CA GLN A 101 20.73 -8.20 -8.02
C GLN A 101 20.62 -6.91 -7.17
N GLN A 102 21.66 -6.60 -6.41
CA GLN A 102 21.73 -5.38 -5.62
C GLN A 102 21.67 -4.13 -6.48
N GLN A 103 22.38 -4.13 -7.63
CA GLN A 103 22.29 -3.02 -8.59
C GLN A 103 20.87 -2.82 -9.10
N HIS A 104 20.15 -3.92 -9.38
CA HIS A 104 18.79 -3.85 -9.87
C HIS A 104 17.85 -3.22 -8.81
N ILE A 105 17.93 -3.71 -7.58
CA ILE A 105 17.15 -3.17 -6.44
C ILE A 105 17.41 -1.67 -6.25
N VAL A 106 18.69 -1.26 -6.26
CA VAL A 106 19.03 0.15 -6.07
C VAL A 106 18.52 1.02 -7.22
N LYS A 107 18.60 0.56 -8.47
CA LYS A 107 18.05 1.27 -9.64
C LYS A 107 16.55 1.44 -9.54
N ASP A 108 15.84 0.38 -9.17
CA ASP A 108 14.38 0.43 -9.01
C ASP A 108 13.97 1.33 -7.85
N SER A 109 14.73 1.32 -6.74
CA SER A 109 14.51 2.23 -5.62
C SER A 109 14.69 3.69 -6.03
N ILE A 110 15.77 4.01 -6.76
CA ILE A 110 16.02 5.37 -7.28
C ILE A 110 14.85 5.82 -8.16
N LYS A 111 14.41 4.96 -9.07
CA LYS A 111 13.25 5.25 -9.92
C LYS A 111 11.96 5.44 -9.11
N GLY A 112 11.76 4.64 -8.06
CA GLY A 112 10.64 4.81 -7.12
C GLY A 112 10.63 6.18 -6.46
N PHE A 113 11.78 6.66 -5.96
CA PHE A 113 11.92 8.00 -5.40
C PHE A 113 11.60 9.11 -6.44
N GLU A 114 12.09 8.97 -7.66
CA GLU A 114 11.82 9.92 -8.75
C GLU A 114 10.33 9.98 -9.08
N LEU A 115 9.67 8.82 -9.16
CA LEU A 115 8.22 8.72 -9.38
C LEU A 115 7.40 9.24 -8.19
N SER A 116 7.96 9.24 -6.98
CA SER A 116 7.37 9.86 -5.78
C SER A 116 7.59 11.38 -5.71
N GLY A 117 8.26 11.96 -6.69
CA GLY A 117 8.46 13.41 -6.80
C GLY A 117 9.57 13.99 -5.92
N VAL A 118 10.51 13.15 -5.42
CA VAL A 118 11.59 13.57 -4.51
C VAL A 118 12.50 14.68 -5.07
N GLY A 119 12.58 14.79 -6.40
CA GLY A 119 13.42 15.77 -7.09
C GLY A 119 12.66 17.05 -7.50
N LEU A 120 11.36 17.12 -7.26
CA LEU A 120 10.55 18.27 -7.62
C LEU A 120 10.68 19.39 -6.59
N GLU A 121 10.75 20.63 -7.08
CA GLU A 121 10.87 21.85 -6.25
C GLU A 121 9.88 22.92 -6.74
N GLY A 122 9.51 23.85 -5.86
CA GLY A 122 8.61 24.96 -6.18
C GLY A 122 7.27 24.52 -6.77
N ASP A 123 6.83 25.21 -7.81
CA ASP A 123 5.52 25.00 -8.46
C ASP A 123 5.31 23.57 -8.95
N ASP A 124 6.36 22.88 -9.40
CA ASP A 124 6.26 21.48 -9.84
C ASP A 124 5.97 20.52 -8.67
N SER A 125 6.54 20.77 -7.50
CA SER A 125 6.23 20.02 -6.28
C SER A 125 4.77 20.22 -5.86
N ASP A 126 4.29 21.46 -5.88
CA ASP A 126 2.91 21.78 -5.51
C ASP A 126 1.92 21.19 -6.50
N ARG A 127 2.22 21.28 -7.79
CA ARG A 127 1.42 20.65 -8.85
C ARG A 127 1.37 19.13 -8.70
N PHE A 128 2.49 18.50 -8.39
CA PHE A 128 2.57 17.05 -8.15
C PHE A 128 1.66 16.64 -6.99
N LYS A 129 1.73 17.33 -5.85
CA LYS A 129 0.87 17.07 -4.68
C LYS A 129 -0.61 17.20 -5.04
N ALA A 130 -0.99 18.30 -5.73
CA ALA A 130 -2.36 18.50 -6.16
C ALA A 130 -2.87 17.39 -7.09
N ILE A 131 -2.02 16.88 -7.99
CA ILE A 131 -2.35 15.74 -8.88
C ILE A 131 -2.54 14.48 -8.05
N GLN A 132 -1.67 14.19 -7.08
CA GLN A 132 -1.79 13.01 -6.22
C GLN A 132 -3.09 13.02 -5.39
N GLU A 133 -3.45 14.17 -4.83
CA GLU A 133 -4.72 14.36 -4.12
C GLU A 133 -5.93 14.09 -5.03
N GLN A 134 -5.92 14.65 -6.24
CA GLN A 134 -6.99 14.43 -7.22
C GLN A 134 -7.08 12.96 -7.64
N LEU A 135 -5.96 12.29 -7.88
CA LEU A 135 -5.92 10.87 -8.21
C LEU A 135 -6.51 10.02 -7.10
N SER A 136 -6.21 10.34 -5.84
CA SER A 136 -6.79 9.64 -4.68
C SER A 136 -8.32 9.78 -4.64
N VAL A 137 -8.83 10.98 -4.81
CA VAL A 137 -10.29 11.25 -4.85
C VAL A 137 -10.95 10.52 -6.01
N LEU A 138 -10.37 10.60 -7.22
CA LEU A 138 -10.92 9.95 -8.42
C LEU A 138 -10.89 8.42 -8.32
N SER A 139 -9.82 7.84 -7.76
CA SER A 139 -9.70 6.39 -7.54
C SER A 139 -10.78 5.89 -6.57
N ASN A 140 -11.01 6.63 -5.49
CA ASN A 140 -12.07 6.30 -4.53
C ASN A 140 -13.47 6.42 -5.17
N GLN A 141 -13.71 7.48 -5.94
CA GLN A 141 -14.97 7.66 -6.68
C GLN A 141 -15.19 6.54 -7.71
N PHE A 142 -14.14 6.17 -8.45
CA PHE A 142 -14.19 5.05 -9.40
C PHE A 142 -14.59 3.75 -8.70
N SER A 143 -13.93 3.43 -7.58
CA SER A 143 -14.23 2.22 -6.80
C SER A 143 -15.67 2.19 -6.31
N LYS A 144 -16.19 3.33 -5.81
CA LYS A 144 -17.60 3.46 -5.42
C LYS A 144 -18.54 3.28 -6.59
N ASN A 145 -18.23 3.87 -7.74
CA ASN A 145 -19.05 3.75 -8.94
C ASN A 145 -19.11 2.30 -9.43
N VAL A 146 -17.98 1.58 -9.43
CA VAL A 146 -17.93 0.15 -9.77
C VAL A 146 -18.81 -0.66 -8.83
N LEU A 147 -18.69 -0.44 -7.52
CA LEU A 147 -19.49 -1.14 -6.53
C LEU A 147 -20.99 -0.87 -6.70
N GLN A 148 -21.37 0.39 -6.90
CA GLN A 148 -22.77 0.77 -7.12
C GLN A 148 -23.32 0.17 -8.42
N ALA A 149 -22.56 0.24 -9.51
CA ALA A 149 -22.96 -0.35 -10.80
C ALA A 149 -23.12 -1.86 -10.70
N THR A 150 -22.20 -2.54 -10.01
CA THR A 150 -22.29 -4.00 -9.77
C THR A 150 -23.52 -4.35 -8.93
N ASN A 151 -23.74 -3.63 -7.84
CA ASN A 151 -24.88 -3.89 -6.94
C ASN A 151 -26.24 -3.55 -7.56
N SER A 152 -26.28 -2.58 -8.47
CA SER A 152 -27.53 -2.19 -9.16
C SER A 152 -27.83 -3.09 -10.36
N TRP A 153 -26.83 -3.80 -10.90
CA TRP A 153 -27.05 -4.66 -12.05
C TRP A 153 -27.81 -5.94 -11.66
N LYS A 154 -28.91 -6.18 -12.35
CA LYS A 154 -29.73 -7.39 -12.18
C LYS A 154 -30.18 -7.88 -13.54
N LYS A 155 -30.13 -9.18 -13.76
CA LYS A 155 -30.69 -9.84 -14.94
C LYS A 155 -31.55 -10.99 -14.49
N THR A 156 -32.87 -10.92 -14.78
CA THR A 156 -33.76 -12.03 -14.59
C THR A 156 -33.62 -13.00 -15.76
N VAL A 157 -33.41 -14.27 -15.45
CA VAL A 157 -33.26 -15.35 -16.43
C VAL A 157 -34.21 -16.50 -16.05
N ALA A 158 -34.59 -17.32 -17.02
CA ALA A 158 -35.37 -18.53 -16.73
C ALA A 158 -34.46 -19.58 -16.07
N ILE A 159 -35.04 -20.44 -15.21
CA ILE A 159 -34.26 -21.50 -14.54
C ILE A 159 -33.58 -22.45 -15.54
N ASP A 160 -34.21 -22.63 -16.73
CA ASP A 160 -33.65 -23.45 -17.80
C ASP A 160 -32.35 -22.90 -18.41
N ASP A 161 -32.15 -21.57 -18.34
CA ASP A 161 -30.92 -20.91 -18.79
C ASP A 161 -29.77 -21.15 -17.83
N LEU A 162 -30.07 -21.64 -16.63
CA LEU A 162 -29.09 -21.93 -15.58
C LEU A 162 -28.73 -23.42 -15.47
N LYS A 163 -28.97 -24.21 -16.54
CA LYS A 163 -28.61 -25.64 -16.59
C LYS A 163 -27.11 -25.80 -16.39
N GLY A 164 -26.73 -26.65 -15.44
CA GLY A 164 -25.31 -26.91 -15.08
C GLY A 164 -24.84 -26.22 -13.80
N TYR A 165 -25.63 -25.31 -13.23
CA TYR A 165 -25.39 -24.78 -11.91
C TYR A 165 -25.91 -25.74 -10.82
N GLY A 166 -25.13 -25.92 -9.76
CA GLY A 166 -25.51 -26.72 -8.60
C GLY A 166 -26.56 -26.01 -7.70
N GLU A 167 -27.21 -26.76 -6.83
CA GLU A 167 -28.24 -26.22 -5.91
C GLU A 167 -27.67 -25.10 -5.01
N ALA A 168 -26.45 -25.23 -4.56
CA ALA A 168 -25.77 -24.22 -3.71
C ALA A 168 -25.59 -22.89 -4.44
N GLU A 169 -25.30 -22.91 -5.73
CA GLU A 169 -25.15 -21.73 -6.57
C GLU A 169 -26.53 -21.13 -6.92
N LEU A 170 -27.48 -21.96 -7.27
CA LEU A 170 -28.85 -21.53 -7.56
C LEU A 170 -29.51 -20.88 -6.34
N SER A 171 -29.23 -21.36 -5.13
CA SER A 171 -29.77 -20.77 -3.90
C SER A 171 -29.36 -19.33 -3.67
N LYS A 172 -28.17 -18.92 -4.16
CA LYS A 172 -27.62 -17.56 -4.03
C LYS A 172 -28.26 -16.55 -4.99
N VAL A 173 -28.82 -17.03 -6.09
CA VAL A 173 -29.42 -16.18 -7.14
C VAL A 173 -30.94 -16.24 -7.16
N LYS A 174 -31.54 -17.08 -6.33
CA LYS A 174 -33.01 -17.25 -6.24
C LYS A 174 -33.62 -16.01 -5.59
N VAL A 175 -34.29 -15.20 -6.37
CA VAL A 175 -35.15 -14.13 -5.88
C VAL A 175 -36.48 -14.77 -5.46
N GLY A 176 -36.89 -14.57 -4.22
CA GLY A 176 -38.17 -15.03 -3.73
C GLY A 176 -39.31 -14.46 -4.58
N VAL A 177 -40.26 -15.30 -4.93
CA VAL A 177 -41.55 -14.93 -5.51
C VAL A 177 -42.40 -14.32 -4.41
#